data_88cf3fec67673e5d4bfa59f28997aeb8
#
_entry.id   88cf3fec67673e5d4bfa59f28997aeb8
#
_cell.length_a   1.000
_cell.length_b   1.000
_cell.length_c   1.000
_cell.angle_alpha   90.00
_cell.angle_beta   90.00
_cell.angle_gamma   90.00
#
_symmetry.space_group_name_H-M   'P 1'
#
loop_
_entity.id
_entity.type
_entity.pdbx_description
1 polymer ?
#
loop_
_entity_poly.entity_id
_entity_poly.type
_entity_poly.pdbx_seq_one_letter_code
_entity_poly.pdbx_strand_id
1 'polypeptide(L)'
;MSSTLGTRRIWLHWVTAVAVAVSLLTLTNTASAQPFGAWLTLSGSPSTGHSAIPANVALNPTGAFTFEAWVSITNSGSGEDCRSIAGKNWQQAWWIGLCTVGGKPTLRSYLKGSTSARNGGQIEPGRWTHVAVVFNGTQRLHYINGELAGTFAETGPLTTSTSEMRVGSDVSWTPVPGGAIDEVRLWNVARTEAQLRANFNKEINAAQAGLVAVWPFNGNAADVIGPHDGATTGTGVGFLTFPVAVNCGTTTATSLCLRNRFAITARWRTDPAGTLTNAQAQVAGVPNAGSGLFQFFSPDNWEIMVKALDGCGLNNRYWIFSAATTNVYYRLEVLDVKTGTQKIYFNYPGPPAPAVTDTSALAVCP
;
A
#
# COMPACT_ATOMS: atom_id res chain seq x y z
N MET A 1 -94.02 10.63 -20.20
CA MET A 1 -93.28 9.61 -19.46
C MET A 1 -91.89 9.47 -20.10
N SER A 2 -90.87 10.18 -19.63
CA SER A 2 -89.56 10.08 -20.14
C SER A 2 -88.56 10.29 -18.98
N SER A 3 -87.83 9.28 -18.65
CA SER A 3 -86.82 9.26 -17.56
C SER A 3 -85.48 9.59 -18.16
N THR A 4 -84.91 10.69 -17.76
CA THR A 4 -83.55 11.08 -18.08
C THR A 4 -82.59 10.45 -17.12
N LEU A 5 -81.72 9.58 -17.63
CA LEU A 5 -80.56 9.03 -16.89
C LEU A 5 -79.41 10.07 -16.93
N GLY A 6 -79.00 10.52 -15.75
CA GLY A 6 -77.80 11.38 -15.57
C GLY A 6 -76.53 10.57 -15.58
N THR A 7 -75.65 10.86 -16.51
CA THR A 7 -74.29 10.30 -16.57
C THR A 7 -73.38 11.03 -15.59
N ARG A 8 -72.92 10.34 -14.53
CA ARG A 8 -71.84 10.81 -13.67
C ARG A 8 -70.49 10.57 -14.35
N ARG A 9 -69.77 11.61 -14.66
CA ARG A 9 -68.39 11.53 -15.10
C ARG A 9 -67.50 11.26 -13.88
N ILE A 10 -66.82 10.10 -13.86
CA ILE A 10 -65.77 9.76 -12.90
C ILE A 10 -64.45 10.32 -13.46
N TRP A 11 -63.88 11.29 -12.77
CA TRP A 11 -62.52 11.78 -13.06
C TRP A 11 -61.54 10.77 -12.47
N LEU A 12 -60.85 10.00 -13.30
CA LEU A 12 -59.71 9.17 -12.92
C LEU A 12 -58.46 10.10 -12.81
N HIS A 13 -58.00 10.30 -11.57
CA HIS A 13 -56.72 10.96 -11.34
C HIS A 13 -55.63 9.94 -11.57
N TRP A 14 -54.85 10.10 -12.61
CA TRP A 14 -53.60 9.38 -12.82
C TRP A 14 -52.55 9.94 -11.89
N VAL A 15 -52.22 9.21 -10.81
CA VAL A 15 -51.05 9.45 -9.99
C VAL A 15 -49.88 8.78 -10.71
N THR A 16 -49.08 9.56 -11.40
CA THR A 16 -47.80 9.11 -11.95
C THR A 16 -46.81 8.92 -10.79
N ALA A 17 -46.59 7.71 -10.36
CA ALA A 17 -45.51 7.35 -9.46
C ALA A 17 -44.20 7.43 -10.21
N VAL A 18 -43.43 8.48 -9.95
CA VAL A 18 -42.04 8.59 -10.40
C VAL A 18 -41.22 7.67 -9.53
N ALA A 19 -40.89 6.49 -10.04
CA ALA A 19 -39.92 5.59 -9.42
C ALA A 19 -38.52 6.19 -9.61
N VAL A 20 -38.00 6.84 -8.57
CA VAL A 20 -36.59 7.21 -8.50
C VAL A 20 -35.80 5.93 -8.31
N ALA A 21 -35.24 5.39 -9.40
CA ALA A 21 -34.26 4.33 -9.36
C ALA A 21 -32.97 4.90 -8.73
N VAL A 22 -32.79 4.71 -7.43
CA VAL A 22 -31.50 4.90 -6.77
C VAL A 22 -30.60 3.76 -7.23
N SER A 23 -29.81 4.03 -8.28
CA SER A 23 -28.70 3.16 -8.64
C SER A 23 -27.68 3.18 -7.51
N LEU A 24 -27.76 2.18 -6.62
CA LEU A 24 -26.63 1.85 -5.76
C LEU A 24 -25.49 1.43 -6.69
N LEU A 25 -24.62 2.39 -7.06
CA LEU A 25 -23.28 2.05 -7.49
C LEU A 25 -22.62 1.36 -6.28
N THR A 26 -22.63 0.05 -6.28
CA THR A 26 -21.70 -0.73 -5.46
C THR A 26 -20.31 -0.44 -6.04
N LEU A 27 -19.68 0.61 -5.53
CA LEU A 27 -18.23 0.75 -5.63
C LEU A 27 -17.68 -0.51 -4.97
N THR A 28 -17.32 -1.50 -5.78
CA THR A 28 -16.42 -2.56 -5.35
C THR A 28 -15.06 -1.90 -5.17
N ASN A 29 -14.91 -1.14 -4.09
CA ASN A 29 -13.62 -0.81 -3.56
C ASN A 29 -12.98 -2.16 -3.19
N THR A 30 -12.17 -2.69 -4.09
CA THR A 30 -11.15 -3.66 -3.71
C THR A 30 -10.24 -2.88 -2.76
N ALA A 31 -10.55 -2.94 -1.47
CA ALA A 31 -9.75 -2.32 -0.45
C ALA A 31 -8.34 -2.87 -0.59
N SER A 32 -7.46 -2.07 -1.17
CA SER A 32 -6.04 -2.35 -1.18
C SER A 32 -5.57 -2.06 0.24
N ALA A 33 -5.21 -3.07 0.91
CA ALA A 33 -4.96 -3.04 2.31
C ALA A 33 -3.55 -2.49 2.63
N GLN A 34 -3.45 -1.72 3.64
CA GLN A 34 -2.35 -0.92 4.14
C GLN A 34 -1.49 -1.72 5.15
N PRO A 35 -0.18 -1.46 5.26
CA PRO A 35 0.65 -2.14 6.24
C PRO A 35 0.34 -1.79 7.68
N PHE A 36 0.08 -0.48 8.01
CA PHE A 36 0.03 -0.04 9.41
C PHE A 36 -0.87 1.20 9.58
N GLY A 37 -1.81 1.20 10.51
CA GLY A 37 -2.56 2.35 10.99
C GLY A 37 -3.20 3.27 9.93
N ALA A 38 -2.94 4.59 9.99
CA ALA A 38 -3.33 5.58 9.00
C ALA A 38 -2.21 5.83 7.99
N TRP A 39 -2.49 6.54 6.92
CA TRP A 39 -1.53 6.91 5.88
C TRP A 39 -1.71 8.35 5.41
N LEU A 40 -0.66 8.93 4.84
CA LEU A 40 -0.75 10.18 4.12
C LEU A 40 -1.53 9.97 2.82
N THR A 41 -2.65 10.66 2.65
CA THR A 41 -3.42 10.67 1.40
C THR A 41 -3.17 11.95 0.63
N LEU A 42 -3.12 11.80 -0.69
CA LEU A 42 -2.97 12.89 -1.65
C LEU A 42 -4.13 12.81 -2.62
N SER A 43 -5.03 13.80 -2.59
CA SER A 43 -6.27 13.79 -3.34
C SER A 43 -6.55 15.13 -4.01
N GLY A 44 -7.49 15.13 -4.96
CA GLY A 44 -7.90 16.33 -5.67
C GLY A 44 -7.05 16.64 -6.92
N SER A 45 -7.56 17.52 -7.78
CA SER A 45 -6.88 18.01 -8.98
C SER A 45 -7.28 19.48 -9.22
N PRO A 46 -6.33 20.43 -9.25
CA PRO A 46 -4.92 20.26 -8.91
C PRO A 46 -4.74 20.14 -7.39
N SER A 47 -3.91 19.21 -6.94
CA SER A 47 -3.48 19.18 -5.55
C SER A 47 -2.08 19.78 -5.44
N THR A 48 -1.87 20.59 -4.41
CA THR A 48 -0.56 21.10 -4.02
C THR A 48 -0.11 20.48 -2.70
N GLY A 49 -0.92 19.53 -2.18
CA GLY A 49 -0.72 18.95 -0.86
C GLY A 49 0.49 18.05 -0.76
N HIS A 50 1.20 18.16 0.34
CA HIS A 50 2.37 17.35 0.69
C HIS A 50 2.64 17.42 2.20
N SER A 51 3.52 16.56 2.69
CA SER A 51 4.18 16.77 3.98
C SER A 51 5.50 17.49 3.72
N ALA A 52 5.66 18.69 4.31
CA ALA A 52 6.89 19.48 4.25
C ALA A 52 7.73 19.18 5.50
N ILE A 53 8.97 18.75 5.31
CA ILE A 53 9.95 18.48 6.37
C ILE A 53 11.05 19.56 6.27
N PRO A 54 11.30 20.34 7.32
CA PRO A 54 12.27 21.42 7.30
C PRO A 54 13.65 20.96 6.82
N ALA A 55 14.38 21.86 6.14
CA ALA A 55 15.69 21.56 5.62
C ALA A 55 16.66 21.15 6.74
N ASN A 56 17.27 19.99 6.58
CA ASN A 56 18.27 19.47 7.50
C ASN A 56 19.39 18.77 6.71
N VAL A 57 20.63 18.89 7.16
CA VAL A 57 21.78 18.25 6.52
C VAL A 57 21.69 16.72 6.55
N ALA A 58 21.12 16.15 7.58
CA ALA A 58 20.92 14.70 7.69
C ALA A 58 19.97 14.11 6.62
N LEU A 59 19.11 14.95 6.03
CA LEU A 59 18.22 14.58 4.93
C LEU A 59 18.88 14.73 3.54
N ASN A 60 20.18 15.02 3.49
CA ASN A 60 21.00 15.11 2.29
C ASN A 60 22.06 13.99 2.29
N PRO A 61 21.73 12.77 1.88
CA PRO A 61 22.74 11.72 1.77
C PRO A 61 23.78 12.11 0.74
N THR A 62 25.06 12.01 1.12
CA THR A 62 26.22 12.26 0.24
C THR A 62 26.96 10.99 -0.15
N GLY A 63 26.73 9.92 0.61
CA GLY A 63 27.29 8.59 0.41
C GLY A 63 26.19 7.54 0.29
N ALA A 64 26.48 6.33 0.76
CA ALA A 64 25.51 5.24 0.76
C ALA A 64 24.24 5.63 1.52
N PHE A 65 23.08 5.28 0.97
CA PHE A 65 21.80 5.50 1.64
C PHE A 65 20.73 4.54 1.16
N THR A 66 19.64 4.51 1.89
CA THR A 66 18.41 3.84 1.48
C THR A 66 17.22 4.75 1.75
N PHE A 67 16.37 4.88 0.77
CA PHE A 67 15.00 5.39 0.91
C PHE A 67 14.04 4.24 0.75
N GLU A 68 13.03 4.13 1.61
CA GLU A 68 11.95 3.15 1.47
C GLU A 68 10.61 3.74 1.89
N ALA A 69 9.54 3.27 1.26
CA ALA A 69 8.17 3.68 1.56
C ALA A 69 7.16 2.63 1.11
N TRP A 70 5.98 2.61 1.72
CA TRP A 70 4.81 1.98 1.16
C TRP A 70 4.02 3.00 0.35
N VAL A 71 3.55 2.59 -0.84
CA VAL A 71 2.79 3.46 -1.75
C VAL A 71 1.61 2.72 -2.35
N SER A 72 0.50 3.45 -2.55
CA SER A 72 -0.64 2.99 -3.34
C SER A 72 -1.07 4.11 -4.27
N ILE A 73 -0.89 3.94 -5.56
CA ILE A 73 -1.19 4.93 -6.59
C ILE A 73 -2.31 4.38 -7.48
N THR A 74 -3.42 5.11 -7.58
CA THR A 74 -4.63 4.64 -8.27
C THR A 74 -4.63 4.90 -9.77
N ASN A 75 -3.81 5.85 -10.25
CA ASN A 75 -3.77 6.19 -11.67
C ASN A 75 -2.34 6.56 -12.10
N SER A 76 -1.90 5.96 -13.19
CA SER A 76 -0.80 6.44 -14.00
C SER A 76 -1.45 7.18 -15.18
N GLY A 77 -1.44 8.49 -15.20
CA GLY A 77 -2.00 9.29 -16.29
C GLY A 77 -1.50 8.88 -17.69
N SER A 78 -1.97 9.54 -18.71
CA SER A 78 -1.43 9.40 -20.06
C SER A 78 -0.13 10.21 -20.21
N GLY A 79 0.86 9.67 -20.91
CA GLY A 79 2.17 10.32 -21.10
C GLY A 79 3.18 10.02 -19.99
N GLU A 80 4.22 10.83 -19.85
CA GLU A 80 5.18 10.75 -18.74
C GLU A 80 4.64 11.40 -17.46
N ASP A 81 3.49 10.95 -16.99
CA ASP A 81 2.95 11.41 -15.73
C ASP A 81 3.78 10.82 -14.56
N CYS A 82 4.38 11.70 -13.77
CA CYS A 82 5.18 11.31 -12.61
C CYS A 82 4.51 11.78 -11.32
N ARG A 83 4.59 10.92 -10.28
CA ARG A 83 4.06 11.18 -8.96
C ARG A 83 5.17 11.08 -7.93
N SER A 84 5.39 12.16 -7.19
CA SER A 84 6.39 12.17 -6.13
C SER A 84 5.99 11.26 -4.99
N ILE A 85 6.93 10.42 -4.58
CA ILE A 85 6.90 9.80 -3.25
C ILE A 85 7.60 10.74 -2.28
N ALA A 86 8.86 11.07 -2.53
CA ALA A 86 9.60 12.05 -1.74
C ALA A 86 10.76 12.66 -2.51
N GLY A 87 11.21 13.85 -2.09
CA GLY A 87 12.40 14.49 -2.69
C GLY A 87 12.85 15.75 -1.99
N LYS A 88 14.06 16.19 -2.39
CA LYS A 88 14.68 17.44 -1.98
C LYS A 88 15.13 18.26 -3.18
N ASN A 89 14.25 18.54 -4.14
CA ASN A 89 14.56 19.23 -5.38
C ASN A 89 15.17 18.29 -6.44
N TRP A 90 14.31 17.72 -7.28
CA TRP A 90 14.69 16.79 -8.36
C TRP A 90 15.70 17.39 -9.36
N GLN A 91 15.76 18.70 -9.49
CA GLN A 91 16.71 19.38 -10.38
C GLN A 91 18.13 19.46 -9.80
N GLN A 92 18.27 19.42 -8.48
CA GLN A 92 19.54 19.66 -7.78
C GLN A 92 20.04 18.43 -7.02
N ALA A 93 19.17 17.70 -6.35
CA ALA A 93 19.54 16.63 -5.44
C ALA A 93 18.80 15.33 -5.75
N TRP A 94 18.18 14.72 -4.76
CA TRP A 94 17.48 13.45 -4.91
C TRP A 94 15.97 13.63 -4.97
N TRP A 95 15.36 12.76 -5.73
CA TRP A 95 13.90 12.60 -5.82
C TRP A 95 13.55 11.14 -6.17
N ILE A 96 12.51 10.64 -5.57
CA ILE A 96 11.98 9.30 -5.78
C ILE A 96 10.47 9.38 -5.99
N GLY A 97 10.00 8.71 -7.02
CA GLY A 97 8.58 8.71 -7.37
C GLY A 97 8.23 7.62 -8.37
N LEU A 98 7.01 7.67 -8.86
CA LEU A 98 6.48 6.76 -9.86
C LEU A 98 6.15 7.55 -11.12
N CYS A 99 6.72 7.12 -12.26
CA CYS A 99 6.41 7.70 -13.56
C CYS A 99 5.79 6.65 -14.48
N THR A 100 4.92 7.07 -15.38
CA THR A 100 4.36 6.16 -16.38
C THR A 100 5.42 5.81 -17.41
N VAL A 101 5.75 4.53 -17.51
CA VAL A 101 6.66 3.99 -18.53
C VAL A 101 5.98 2.79 -19.19
N GLY A 102 5.76 2.87 -20.50
CA GLY A 102 5.01 1.82 -21.22
C GLY A 102 3.59 1.62 -20.69
N GLY A 103 2.92 2.68 -20.23
CA GLY A 103 1.56 2.63 -19.71
C GLY A 103 1.44 2.09 -18.27
N LYS A 104 2.55 1.86 -17.58
CA LYS A 104 2.56 1.31 -16.21
C LYS A 104 3.32 2.22 -15.24
N PRO A 105 2.84 2.38 -13.99
CA PRO A 105 3.59 3.07 -12.95
C PRO A 105 4.91 2.36 -12.68
N THR A 106 6.00 3.08 -12.85
CA THR A 106 7.37 2.54 -12.74
C THR A 106 8.16 3.38 -11.75
N LEU A 107 8.85 2.74 -10.82
CA LEU A 107 9.71 3.42 -9.86
C LEU A 107 10.81 4.18 -10.61
N ARG A 108 10.83 5.51 -10.40
CA ARG A 108 11.87 6.40 -10.94
C ARG A 108 12.59 7.09 -9.80
N SER A 109 13.88 7.22 -9.94
CA SER A 109 14.69 8.00 -9.01
C SER A 109 15.68 8.92 -9.72
N TYR A 110 15.96 10.05 -9.09
CA TYR A 110 17.06 10.97 -9.38
C TYR A 110 17.92 11.05 -8.13
N LEU A 111 19.24 10.98 -8.26
CA LEU A 111 20.17 11.08 -7.12
C LEU A 111 21.17 12.22 -7.26
N LYS A 112 21.29 12.78 -8.47
CA LYS A 112 22.23 13.86 -8.81
C LYS A 112 21.55 14.92 -9.71
N GLY A 113 20.35 15.30 -9.33
CA GLY A 113 19.54 16.23 -10.10
C GLY A 113 18.97 15.62 -11.39
N SER A 114 18.44 16.48 -12.25
CA SER A 114 17.56 16.13 -13.38
C SER A 114 18.17 15.22 -14.46
N THR A 115 19.49 15.13 -14.55
CA THR A 115 20.19 14.30 -15.56
C THR A 115 20.37 12.86 -15.15
N SER A 116 20.05 12.51 -13.91
CA SER A 116 20.35 11.20 -13.31
C SER A 116 19.16 10.25 -13.23
N ALA A 117 18.14 10.42 -14.07
CA ALA A 117 16.95 9.57 -14.06
C ALA A 117 17.28 8.08 -14.26
N ARG A 118 16.67 7.22 -13.42
CA ARG A 118 16.68 5.76 -13.61
C ARG A 118 15.28 5.21 -13.36
N ASN A 119 14.82 4.34 -14.24
CA ASN A 119 13.54 3.66 -14.15
C ASN A 119 13.77 2.18 -13.87
N GLY A 120 13.13 1.63 -12.86
CA GLY A 120 13.23 0.21 -12.55
C GLY A 120 12.15 -0.25 -11.60
N GLY A 121 11.44 -1.30 -11.99
CA GLY A 121 10.36 -1.87 -11.21
C GLY A 121 9.00 -1.23 -11.48
N GLN A 122 8.12 -2.00 -12.09
CA GLN A 122 6.72 -1.64 -12.28
C GLN A 122 5.92 -2.02 -11.04
N ILE A 123 4.93 -1.21 -10.68
CA ILE A 123 3.99 -1.51 -9.62
C ILE A 123 2.57 -1.69 -10.18
N GLU A 124 1.73 -2.37 -9.41
CA GLU A 124 0.32 -2.55 -9.72
C GLU A 124 -0.49 -1.35 -9.21
N PRO A 125 -1.25 -0.65 -10.08
CA PRO A 125 -2.06 0.49 -9.66
C PRO A 125 -3.07 0.13 -8.58
N GLY A 126 -3.29 1.04 -7.63
CA GLY A 126 -4.28 0.90 -6.58
C GLY A 126 -3.96 -0.17 -5.53
N ARG A 127 -2.72 -0.67 -5.51
CA ARG A 127 -2.30 -1.64 -4.49
C ARG A 127 -1.11 -1.14 -3.70
N TRP A 128 -1.19 -1.36 -2.41
CA TRP A 128 -0.05 -1.08 -1.54
C TRP A 128 1.16 -1.89 -1.96
N THR A 129 2.23 -1.17 -2.28
CA THR A 129 3.49 -1.73 -2.74
C THR A 129 4.63 -1.09 -1.97
N HIS A 130 5.50 -1.89 -1.41
CA HIS A 130 6.73 -1.38 -0.83
C HIS A 130 7.74 -1.08 -1.94
N VAL A 131 8.30 0.11 -1.93
CA VAL A 131 9.37 0.54 -2.84
C VAL A 131 10.60 0.93 -2.05
N ALA A 132 11.77 0.59 -2.57
CA ALA A 132 13.03 1.08 -2.01
C ALA A 132 14.02 1.45 -3.09
N VAL A 133 14.80 2.52 -2.83
CA VAL A 133 15.94 2.94 -3.63
C VAL A 133 17.16 2.91 -2.75
N VAL A 134 18.15 2.11 -3.13
CA VAL A 134 19.40 1.94 -2.39
C VAL A 134 20.56 2.46 -3.26
N PHE A 135 21.42 3.27 -2.67
CA PHE A 135 22.71 3.62 -3.25
C PHE A 135 23.83 3.07 -2.37
N ASN A 136 24.72 2.27 -2.95
CA ASN A 136 25.80 1.61 -2.21
C ASN A 136 27.19 2.22 -2.44
N GLY A 137 27.25 3.36 -3.14
CA GLY A 137 28.49 4.04 -3.51
C GLY A 137 28.94 3.76 -4.94
N THR A 138 28.49 2.68 -5.56
CA THR A 138 28.84 2.28 -6.93
C THR A 138 27.64 1.90 -7.79
N GLN A 139 26.52 1.60 -7.15
CA GLN A 139 25.28 1.18 -7.81
C GLN A 139 24.08 1.82 -7.15
N ARG A 140 23.06 2.08 -7.97
CA ARG A 140 21.70 2.39 -7.54
C ARG A 140 20.85 1.16 -7.80
N LEU A 141 20.16 0.70 -6.77
CA LEU A 141 19.31 -0.50 -6.77
C LEU A 141 17.88 -0.09 -6.49
N HIS A 142 16.94 -0.56 -7.29
CA HIS A 142 15.51 -0.39 -7.04
C HIS A 142 14.91 -1.72 -6.57
N TYR A 143 14.07 -1.66 -5.56
CA TYR A 143 13.37 -2.82 -5.02
C TYR A 143 11.86 -2.58 -5.01
N ILE A 144 11.10 -3.61 -5.37
CA ILE A 144 9.65 -3.65 -5.29
C ILE A 144 9.25 -4.84 -4.40
N ASN A 145 8.55 -4.57 -3.31
CA ASN A 145 8.16 -5.60 -2.33
C ASN A 145 9.34 -6.49 -1.88
N GLY A 146 10.52 -5.89 -1.70
CA GLY A 146 11.73 -6.60 -1.31
C GLY A 146 12.41 -7.42 -2.41
N GLU A 147 11.97 -7.39 -3.66
CA GLU A 147 12.63 -8.00 -4.81
C GLU A 147 13.42 -6.95 -5.60
N LEU A 148 14.63 -7.31 -6.01
CA LEU A 148 15.47 -6.45 -6.85
C LEU A 148 14.81 -6.27 -8.23
N ALA A 149 14.46 -5.04 -8.58
CA ALA A 149 13.73 -4.69 -9.79
C ALA A 149 14.55 -3.85 -10.77
N GLY A 150 15.71 -3.38 -10.38
CA GLY A 150 16.63 -2.64 -11.26
C GLY A 150 17.97 -2.42 -10.61
N THR A 151 19.04 -2.51 -11.43
CA THR A 151 20.42 -2.23 -11.03
C THR A 151 21.04 -1.26 -12.05
N PHE A 152 21.58 -0.15 -11.55
CA PHE A 152 22.14 0.91 -12.38
C PHE A 152 23.52 1.30 -11.86
N ALA A 153 24.50 1.40 -12.74
CA ALA A 153 25.80 1.98 -12.38
C ALA A 153 25.60 3.44 -11.95
N GLU A 154 26.11 3.79 -10.79
CA GLU A 154 26.09 5.13 -10.23
C GLU A 154 27.31 5.31 -9.36
N THR A 155 28.16 6.30 -9.68
CA THR A 155 29.45 6.50 -8.99
C THR A 155 29.61 7.94 -8.53
N GLY A 156 30.44 8.14 -7.52
CA GLY A 156 30.78 9.47 -6.98
C GLY A 156 29.69 10.00 -6.00
N PRO A 157 29.96 11.14 -5.37
CA PRO A 157 29.09 11.69 -4.35
C PRO A 157 27.73 12.08 -4.92
N LEU A 158 26.71 11.93 -4.10
CA LEU A 158 25.37 12.44 -4.39
C LEU A 158 25.36 13.97 -4.22
N THR A 159 24.48 14.63 -4.96
CA THR A 159 24.31 16.08 -4.85
C THR A 159 23.29 16.42 -3.75
N THR A 160 23.43 17.59 -3.17
CA THR A 160 22.64 18.06 -2.04
C THR A 160 21.81 19.30 -2.41
N SER A 161 20.81 19.60 -1.62
CA SER A 161 19.99 20.80 -1.72
C SER A 161 19.70 21.38 -0.34
N THR A 162 19.63 22.72 -0.26
CA THR A 162 19.17 23.44 0.93
C THR A 162 17.65 23.51 1.06
N SER A 163 16.92 22.97 0.09
CA SER A 163 15.46 22.92 0.11
C SER A 163 14.95 22.03 1.24
N GLU A 164 13.73 22.26 1.69
CA GLU A 164 12.98 21.32 2.49
C GLU A 164 12.86 19.97 1.77
N MET A 165 12.66 18.89 2.51
CA MET A 165 12.23 17.62 1.96
C MET A 165 10.71 17.60 1.89
N ARG A 166 10.15 17.07 0.82
CA ARG A 166 8.70 16.88 0.68
C ARG A 166 8.36 15.42 0.47
N VAL A 167 7.28 14.99 1.11
CA VAL A 167 6.64 13.70 0.83
C VAL A 167 5.31 13.97 0.13
N GLY A 168 5.10 13.36 -1.04
CA GLY A 168 3.96 13.56 -1.90
C GLY A 168 4.12 14.64 -2.96
N SER A 169 5.17 15.44 -2.93
CA SER A 169 5.49 16.44 -3.96
C SER A 169 7.00 16.70 -4.05
N ASP A 170 7.40 17.68 -4.84
CA ASP A 170 8.76 18.21 -4.90
C ASP A 170 8.73 19.74 -4.90
N VAL A 171 9.84 20.39 -4.49
CA VAL A 171 9.89 21.86 -4.37
C VAL A 171 9.91 22.58 -5.70
N SER A 172 10.36 21.93 -6.76
CA SER A 172 10.46 22.50 -8.11
C SER A 172 9.48 21.90 -9.10
N TRP A 173 8.65 21.00 -8.65
CA TRP A 173 7.62 20.38 -9.49
C TRP A 173 6.44 19.91 -8.63
N THR A 174 5.24 20.31 -9.02
CA THR A 174 3.99 19.87 -8.43
C THR A 174 3.44 18.70 -9.24
N PRO A 175 3.80 17.46 -8.92
CA PRO A 175 3.28 16.32 -9.65
C PRO A 175 1.78 16.16 -9.38
N VAL A 176 1.09 15.56 -10.34
CA VAL A 176 -0.34 15.27 -10.21
C VAL A 176 -0.55 14.38 -8.98
N PRO A 177 -1.33 14.82 -8.02
CA PRO A 177 -1.57 14.03 -6.83
C PRO A 177 -2.49 12.85 -7.15
N GLY A 178 -2.41 11.89 -6.36
CA GLY A 178 -3.29 10.72 -6.38
C GLY A 178 -2.61 9.53 -5.77
N GLY A 179 -3.14 9.08 -4.64
CA GLY A 179 -2.65 7.90 -3.98
C GLY A 179 -2.40 8.10 -2.48
N ALA A 180 -1.70 7.17 -1.94
CA ALA A 180 -1.38 7.07 -0.54
C ALA A 180 0.08 6.71 -0.34
N ILE A 181 0.69 7.27 0.72
CA ILE A 181 2.08 7.03 1.11
C ILE A 181 2.10 6.73 2.60
N ASP A 182 2.90 5.73 2.97
CA ASP A 182 3.01 5.27 4.35
C ASP A 182 4.43 4.79 4.66
N GLU A 183 4.81 4.77 5.94
CA GLU A 183 6.07 4.21 6.42
C GLU A 183 7.30 4.70 5.65
N VAL A 184 7.40 6.00 5.43
CA VAL A 184 8.56 6.60 4.76
C VAL A 184 9.76 6.54 5.69
N ARG A 185 10.87 5.97 5.19
CA ARG A 185 12.10 5.77 5.96
C ARG A 185 13.32 6.22 5.17
N LEU A 186 14.20 6.91 5.85
CA LEU A 186 15.49 7.34 5.32
C LEU A 186 16.64 6.75 6.16
N TRP A 187 17.58 6.11 5.48
CA TRP A 187 18.78 5.51 6.09
C TRP A 187 20.03 6.11 5.46
N ASN A 188 21.06 6.36 6.25
CA ASN A 188 22.37 6.77 5.78
C ASN A 188 23.32 5.58 5.49
N VAL A 189 22.76 4.43 5.25
CA VAL A 189 23.46 3.18 4.89
C VAL A 189 22.75 2.51 3.71
N ALA A 190 23.49 1.76 2.92
CA ALA A 190 22.93 0.87 1.91
C ALA A 190 22.38 -0.40 2.58
N ARG A 191 21.08 -0.58 2.55
CA ARG A 191 20.45 -1.80 3.06
C ARG A 191 20.51 -2.92 2.04
N THR A 192 20.78 -4.12 2.52
CA THR A 192 20.73 -5.32 1.70
C THR A 192 19.28 -5.75 1.48
N GLU A 193 19.04 -6.56 0.44
CA GLU A 193 17.73 -7.17 0.17
C GLU A 193 17.18 -7.91 1.39
N ALA A 194 18.03 -8.69 2.08
CA ALA A 194 17.64 -9.40 3.30
C ALA A 194 17.20 -8.45 4.43
N GLN A 195 17.88 -7.31 4.60
CA GLN A 195 17.49 -6.31 5.60
C GLN A 195 16.18 -5.60 5.22
N LEU A 196 15.96 -5.31 3.94
CA LEU A 196 14.69 -4.78 3.46
C LEU A 196 13.56 -5.77 3.76
N ARG A 197 13.69 -7.03 3.31
CA ARG A 197 12.69 -8.10 3.53
C ARG A 197 12.38 -8.35 5.00
N ALA A 198 13.36 -8.21 5.87
CA ALA A 198 13.20 -8.44 7.31
C ALA A 198 12.35 -7.36 8.00
N ASN A 199 12.27 -6.14 7.44
CA ASN A 199 11.73 -4.98 8.14
C ASN A 199 10.63 -4.21 7.42
N PHE A 200 10.50 -4.30 6.09
CA PHE A 200 9.60 -3.42 5.36
C PHE A 200 8.11 -3.57 5.76
N ASN A 201 7.71 -4.72 6.28
CA ASN A 201 6.36 -5.00 6.77
C ASN A 201 6.23 -4.91 8.30
N LYS A 202 7.16 -4.21 8.97
CA LYS A 202 7.15 -3.97 10.41
C LYS A 202 7.19 -2.48 10.68
N GLU A 203 6.45 -2.02 11.67
CA GLU A 203 6.62 -0.68 12.20
C GLU A 203 8.02 -0.53 12.81
N ILE A 204 8.65 0.60 12.55
CA ILE A 204 9.92 0.97 13.19
C ILE A 204 9.66 2.21 14.05
N ASN A 205 9.67 2.01 15.36
CA ASN A 205 9.41 3.05 16.35
C ASN A 205 10.58 3.24 17.34
N ALA A 206 11.73 2.68 17.04
CA ALA A 206 12.94 2.80 17.83
C ALA A 206 14.15 3.00 16.92
N ALA A 207 15.14 3.76 17.41
CA ALA A 207 16.38 4.03 16.71
C ALA A 207 17.12 2.75 16.33
N GLN A 208 17.66 2.71 15.11
CA GLN A 208 18.46 1.62 14.57
C GLN A 208 19.73 2.21 13.93
N ALA A 209 20.77 1.40 13.82
CA ALA A 209 22.01 1.82 13.20
C ALA A 209 21.79 2.24 11.74
N GLY A 210 22.14 3.48 11.42
CA GLY A 210 21.99 4.08 10.11
C GLY A 210 20.59 4.60 9.77
N LEU A 211 19.60 4.44 10.65
CA LEU A 211 18.27 5.02 10.47
C LEU A 211 18.32 6.51 10.81
N VAL A 212 17.92 7.35 9.86
CA VAL A 212 17.93 8.82 10.00
C VAL A 212 16.57 9.34 10.44
N ALA A 213 15.49 8.85 9.81
CA ALA A 213 14.14 9.31 10.07
C ALA A 213 13.09 8.26 9.67
N VAL A 214 11.94 8.28 10.33
CA VAL A 214 10.76 7.46 10.02
C VAL A 214 9.50 8.30 10.18
N TRP A 215 8.76 8.43 9.09
CA TRP A 215 7.44 9.05 9.07
C TRP A 215 6.36 7.99 8.81
N PRO A 216 5.74 7.44 9.87
CA PRO A 216 4.73 6.39 9.74
C PRO A 216 3.36 6.92 9.31
N PHE A 217 3.17 8.24 9.26
CA PHE A 217 1.93 8.92 8.88
C PHE A 217 0.65 8.44 9.60
N ASN A 218 0.79 7.89 10.79
CA ASN A 218 -0.29 7.44 11.66
C ASN A 218 -1.10 8.61 12.25
N GLY A 219 -1.76 9.39 11.38
CA GLY A 219 -2.57 10.55 11.74
C GLY A 219 -1.81 11.87 11.88
N ASN A 220 -0.50 11.87 11.69
CA ASN A 220 0.35 13.06 11.68
C ASN A 220 1.61 12.83 10.82
N ALA A 221 2.44 13.85 10.67
CA ALA A 221 3.70 13.79 9.91
C ALA A 221 4.95 13.83 10.81
N ALA A 222 4.85 13.37 12.05
CA ALA A 222 5.98 13.33 12.97
C ALA A 222 7.02 12.28 12.58
N ASP A 223 8.30 12.61 12.77
CA ASP A 223 9.41 11.66 12.74
C ASP A 223 9.50 10.96 14.10
N VAL A 224 9.22 9.65 14.14
CA VAL A 224 9.20 8.88 15.39
C VAL A 224 10.60 8.49 15.90
N ILE A 225 11.66 8.82 15.15
CA ILE A 225 13.04 8.44 15.46
C ILE A 225 13.91 9.66 15.81
N GLY A 226 13.71 10.76 15.10
CA GLY A 226 14.58 11.93 15.17
C GLY A 226 13.82 13.25 15.20
N PRO A 227 14.51 14.38 15.02
CA PRO A 227 13.92 15.69 15.09
C PRO A 227 13.44 16.21 13.72
N HIS A 228 13.01 15.33 12.82
CA HIS A 228 12.67 15.71 11.45
C HIS A 228 11.15 15.69 11.22
N ASP A 229 10.38 16.27 12.16
CA ASP A 229 8.94 16.37 12.03
C ASP A 229 8.54 17.13 10.78
N GLY A 230 7.54 16.60 10.08
CA GLY A 230 6.89 17.24 8.94
C GLY A 230 5.59 17.93 9.35
N ALA A 231 5.07 18.74 8.43
CA ALA A 231 3.75 19.34 8.53
C ALA A 231 3.02 19.19 7.19
N THR A 232 1.74 18.86 7.23
CA THR A 232 0.91 18.85 6.01
C THR A 232 0.69 20.26 5.52
N THR A 233 0.89 20.49 4.21
CA THR A 233 0.83 21.79 3.57
C THR A 233 0.10 21.67 2.24
N GLY A 234 -0.66 22.70 1.86
CA GLY A 234 -1.40 22.75 0.61
C GLY A 234 -2.78 22.11 0.69
N THR A 235 -3.39 21.87 -0.47
CA THR A 235 -4.74 21.32 -0.60
C THR A 235 -4.71 19.86 -1.03
N GLY A 236 -5.70 19.08 -0.59
CA GLY A 236 -5.83 17.66 -0.95
C GLY A 236 -4.85 16.73 -0.25
N VAL A 237 -4.26 17.16 0.87
CA VAL A 237 -3.43 16.33 1.74
C VAL A 237 -4.13 16.10 3.07
N GLY A 238 -3.99 14.90 3.63
CA GLY A 238 -4.56 14.53 4.91
C GLY A 238 -4.16 13.13 5.32
N PHE A 239 -4.81 12.63 6.36
CA PHE A 239 -4.58 11.26 6.85
C PHE A 239 -5.87 10.48 6.75
N LEU A 240 -5.80 9.28 6.22
CA LEU A 240 -6.93 8.36 6.12
C LEU A 240 -6.59 7.02 6.74
N THR A 241 -7.64 6.32 7.14
CA THR A 241 -7.62 4.91 7.55
C THR A 241 -8.53 4.12 6.65
N PHE A 242 -8.43 2.79 6.66
CA PHE A 242 -9.45 1.98 6.02
C PHE A 242 -10.83 2.22 6.63
N PRO A 243 -11.88 2.19 5.81
CA PRO A 243 -13.23 2.10 6.32
C PRO A 243 -13.37 0.86 7.20
N VAL A 244 -13.82 1.08 8.44
CA VAL A 244 -14.11 -0.03 9.35
C VAL A 244 -15.46 -0.65 9.02
N ALA A 245 -15.57 -1.96 9.22
CA ALA A 245 -16.82 -2.71 9.04
C ALA A 245 -17.09 -3.59 10.26
N VAL A 246 -18.36 -3.91 10.49
CA VAL A 246 -18.75 -4.75 11.62
C VAL A 246 -18.20 -6.17 11.48
N ASN A 247 -18.12 -6.66 10.25
CA ASN A 247 -17.58 -7.98 9.92
C ASN A 247 -17.09 -8.04 8.48
N CYS A 248 -16.33 -9.09 8.13
CA CYS A 248 -15.82 -9.33 6.78
C CYS A 248 -16.82 -9.99 5.82
N GLY A 249 -18.08 -10.16 6.24
CA GLY A 249 -19.11 -10.82 5.42
C GLY A 249 -18.90 -12.33 5.33
N THR A 250 -19.04 -12.87 4.14
CA THR A 250 -18.83 -14.29 3.86
C THR A 250 -17.54 -14.51 3.07
N THR A 251 -16.97 -15.70 3.20
CA THR A 251 -15.89 -16.14 2.31
C THR A 251 -16.37 -16.13 0.86
N THR A 252 -15.57 -15.54 -0.01
CA THR A 252 -15.78 -15.54 -1.45
C THR A 252 -14.81 -16.50 -2.14
N ALA A 253 -14.88 -16.62 -3.47
CA ALA A 253 -13.95 -17.45 -4.22
C ALA A 253 -12.47 -17.06 -4.04
N THR A 254 -12.17 -15.82 -3.66
CA THR A 254 -10.78 -15.31 -3.57
C THR A 254 -10.44 -14.66 -2.23
N SER A 255 -11.37 -14.63 -1.27
CA SER A 255 -11.16 -14.02 0.04
C SER A 255 -11.78 -14.88 1.14
N LEU A 256 -10.98 -15.25 2.11
CA LEU A 256 -11.46 -15.88 3.36
C LEU A 256 -11.99 -14.80 4.30
N CYS A 257 -13.08 -15.10 5.00
CA CYS A 257 -13.51 -14.33 6.16
C CYS A 257 -13.34 -15.20 7.40
N LEU A 258 -12.27 -14.98 8.16
CA LEU A 258 -11.98 -15.76 9.36
C LEU A 258 -12.43 -15.02 10.62
N ARG A 259 -13.00 -15.76 11.58
CA ARG A 259 -13.54 -15.22 12.85
C ARG A 259 -14.54 -14.08 12.65
N ASN A 260 -15.21 -14.03 11.50
CA ASN A 260 -16.13 -12.94 11.13
C ASN A 260 -15.47 -11.53 11.23
N ARG A 261 -14.14 -11.46 11.14
CA ARG A 261 -13.36 -10.25 11.38
C ARG A 261 -12.21 -10.05 10.40
N PHE A 262 -11.51 -11.12 10.04
CA PHE A 262 -10.30 -11.02 9.23
C PHE A 262 -10.60 -11.39 7.78
N ALA A 263 -10.56 -10.40 6.88
CA ALA A 263 -10.59 -10.64 5.45
C ALA A 263 -9.16 -10.99 5.00
N ILE A 264 -9.00 -12.18 4.41
CA ILE A 264 -7.69 -12.66 4.00
C ILE A 264 -7.70 -13.00 2.52
N THR A 265 -6.73 -12.49 1.78
CA THR A 265 -6.53 -12.76 0.35
C THR A 265 -5.11 -13.24 0.10
N ALA A 266 -4.93 -14.09 -0.90
CA ALA A 266 -3.63 -14.49 -1.37
C ALA A 266 -3.52 -14.26 -2.88
N ARG A 267 -2.34 -13.84 -3.34
CA ARG A 267 -2.02 -13.66 -4.76
C ARG A 267 -0.66 -14.24 -5.05
N TRP A 268 -0.49 -14.82 -6.20
CA TRP A 268 0.70 -15.57 -6.55
C TRP A 268 1.13 -15.36 -8.00
N ARG A 269 2.37 -15.70 -8.31
CA ARG A 269 2.92 -15.74 -9.68
C ARG A 269 4.11 -16.70 -9.74
N THR A 270 4.34 -17.26 -10.91
CA THR A 270 5.53 -18.08 -11.22
C THR A 270 6.64 -17.26 -11.91
N ASP A 271 6.25 -16.27 -12.72
CA ASP A 271 7.17 -15.39 -13.43
C ASP A 271 7.41 -14.11 -12.61
N PRO A 272 8.66 -13.74 -12.30
CA PRO A 272 8.99 -12.49 -11.63
C PRO A 272 8.45 -11.23 -12.33
N ALA A 273 8.36 -11.24 -13.65
CA ALA A 273 7.77 -10.16 -14.45
C ALA A 273 6.25 -10.30 -14.63
N GLY A 274 5.66 -11.42 -14.17
CA GLY A 274 4.26 -11.76 -14.37
C GLY A 274 3.31 -10.96 -13.46
N THR A 275 2.07 -10.83 -13.90
CA THR A 275 0.99 -10.26 -13.10
C THR A 275 0.58 -11.25 -11.99
N LEU A 276 0.29 -10.72 -10.80
CA LEU A 276 -0.20 -11.53 -9.68
C LEU A 276 -1.62 -12.05 -9.97
N THR A 277 -1.79 -13.35 -9.85
CA THR A 277 -3.09 -14.06 -9.96
C THR A 277 -3.71 -14.22 -8.56
N ASN A 278 -5.02 -14.06 -8.44
CA ASN A 278 -5.71 -14.34 -7.19
C ASN A 278 -5.72 -15.85 -6.91
N ALA A 279 -5.38 -16.24 -5.69
CA ALA A 279 -5.58 -17.60 -5.21
C ALA A 279 -7.06 -17.88 -4.95
N GLN A 280 -7.49 -19.12 -5.13
CA GLN A 280 -8.84 -19.54 -4.79
C GLN A 280 -8.91 -19.88 -3.28
N ALA A 281 -9.92 -19.34 -2.61
CA ALA A 281 -10.10 -19.46 -1.17
C ALA A 281 -11.12 -20.54 -0.81
N GLN A 282 -10.83 -21.31 0.24
CA GLN A 282 -11.78 -22.27 0.81
C GLN A 282 -11.70 -22.27 2.33
N VAL A 283 -12.83 -22.16 2.99
CA VAL A 283 -12.95 -22.33 4.45
C VAL A 283 -13.24 -23.78 4.81
N ALA A 284 -12.86 -24.14 6.03
CA ALA A 284 -13.17 -25.45 6.62
C ALA A 284 -14.62 -25.54 7.08
N GLY A 285 -15.61 -25.39 6.21
CA GLY A 285 -17.02 -25.76 6.37
C GLY A 285 -17.78 -25.42 7.66
N VAL A 286 -17.18 -24.65 8.59
CA VAL A 286 -17.80 -24.24 9.86
C VAL A 286 -17.95 -22.72 9.93
N PRO A 287 -19.07 -22.20 10.48
CA PRO A 287 -19.27 -20.78 10.70
C PRO A 287 -18.15 -20.18 11.56
N ASN A 288 -17.70 -18.98 11.23
CA ASN A 288 -16.65 -18.26 11.97
C ASN A 288 -15.32 -19.03 12.13
N ALA A 289 -14.99 -19.88 11.16
CA ALA A 289 -13.74 -20.64 11.19
C ALA A 289 -12.55 -19.72 11.44
N GLY A 290 -11.63 -20.17 12.28
CA GLY A 290 -10.37 -19.49 12.55
C GLY A 290 -9.27 -19.85 11.55
N SER A 291 -9.56 -20.67 10.53
CA SER A 291 -8.59 -21.14 9.53
C SER A 291 -9.24 -21.35 8.18
N GLY A 292 -8.41 -21.28 7.13
CA GLY A 292 -8.81 -21.52 5.75
C GLY A 292 -7.62 -21.88 4.88
N LEU A 293 -7.90 -22.19 3.63
CA LEU A 293 -6.97 -22.70 2.64
C LEU A 293 -7.00 -21.87 1.38
N PHE A 294 -5.87 -21.81 0.68
CA PHE A 294 -5.75 -21.25 -0.66
C PHE A 294 -5.12 -22.25 -1.61
N GLN A 295 -5.64 -22.29 -2.82
CA GLN A 295 -5.10 -23.04 -3.94
C GLN A 295 -4.67 -22.11 -5.08
N PHE A 296 -3.62 -22.47 -5.81
CA PHE A 296 -3.06 -21.66 -6.90
C PHE A 296 -3.36 -22.25 -8.27
N PHE A 297 -3.08 -23.55 -8.44
CA PHE A 297 -3.06 -24.20 -9.74
C PHE A 297 -4.30 -25.08 -9.99
N SER A 298 -4.61 -25.95 -9.05
CA SER A 298 -5.66 -26.96 -9.19
C SER A 298 -6.55 -27.00 -7.95
N PRO A 299 -7.86 -27.27 -8.10
CA PRO A 299 -8.81 -27.32 -7.00
C PRO A 299 -8.52 -28.37 -5.92
N ASP A 300 -7.76 -29.39 -6.25
CA ASP A 300 -7.36 -30.48 -5.36
C ASP A 300 -5.96 -30.31 -4.74
N ASN A 301 -5.28 -29.19 -5.05
CA ASN A 301 -3.93 -28.90 -4.56
C ASN A 301 -3.90 -27.67 -3.65
N TRP A 302 -3.73 -27.90 -2.36
CA TRP A 302 -3.66 -26.82 -1.36
C TRP A 302 -2.26 -26.26 -1.24
N GLU A 303 -2.14 -24.94 -1.48
CA GLU A 303 -0.84 -24.25 -1.46
C GLU A 303 -0.58 -23.54 -0.13
N ILE A 304 -1.60 -22.92 0.48
CA ILE A 304 -1.46 -22.20 1.75
C ILE A 304 -2.58 -22.59 2.71
N MET A 305 -2.21 -22.90 3.95
CA MET A 305 -3.10 -22.90 5.10
C MET A 305 -2.83 -21.63 5.92
N VAL A 306 -3.88 -20.91 6.32
CA VAL A 306 -3.78 -19.73 7.17
C VAL A 306 -4.71 -19.85 8.37
N LYS A 307 -4.25 -19.35 9.53
CA LYS A 307 -5.02 -19.29 10.79
C LYS A 307 -4.95 -17.89 11.37
N ALA A 308 -6.11 -17.38 11.82
CA ALA A 308 -6.22 -16.21 12.66
C ALA A 308 -6.61 -16.68 14.07
N LEU A 309 -5.72 -16.54 15.05
CA LEU A 309 -5.90 -17.04 16.40
C LEU A 309 -6.07 -15.88 17.38
N ASP A 310 -6.92 -16.08 18.36
CA ASP A 310 -7.14 -15.13 19.45
C ASP A 310 -6.11 -15.34 20.55
N GLY A 311 -5.16 -14.43 20.64
CA GLY A 311 -4.15 -14.37 21.70
C GLY A 311 -4.38 -13.22 22.68
N CYS A 312 -5.58 -12.57 22.65
CA CYS A 312 -5.86 -11.38 23.45
C CYS A 312 -5.67 -11.62 24.97
N GLY A 313 -6.04 -12.79 25.46
CA GLY A 313 -5.82 -13.17 26.86
C GLY A 313 -4.37 -13.48 27.22
N LEU A 314 -3.46 -13.61 26.25
CA LEU A 314 -2.06 -13.98 26.46
C LEU A 314 -1.11 -12.78 26.31
N ASN A 315 -1.20 -12.04 25.19
CA ASN A 315 -0.29 -10.93 24.90
C ASN A 315 -0.97 -9.73 24.26
N ASN A 316 -2.29 -9.63 24.37
CA ASN A 316 -3.10 -8.56 23.80
C ASN A 316 -2.93 -8.44 22.28
N ARG A 317 -2.88 -9.56 21.55
CA ARG A 317 -2.72 -9.65 20.09
C ARG A 317 -3.60 -10.72 19.48
N TYR A 318 -4.03 -10.49 18.25
CA TYR A 318 -4.40 -11.59 17.36
C TYR A 318 -3.16 -12.09 16.64
N TRP A 319 -3.05 -13.39 16.49
CA TRP A 319 -1.91 -14.08 15.89
C TRP A 319 -2.25 -14.57 14.50
N ILE A 320 -1.31 -14.46 13.59
CA ILE A 320 -1.43 -15.01 12.24
C ILE A 320 -0.40 -16.09 12.02
N PHE A 321 -0.88 -17.29 11.75
CA PHE A 321 -0.05 -18.42 11.40
C PHE A 321 -0.38 -18.87 9.99
N SER A 322 0.65 -19.11 9.16
CA SER A 322 0.47 -19.76 7.88
C SER A 322 1.57 -20.76 7.60
N ALA A 323 1.18 -21.80 6.87
CA ALA A 323 2.10 -22.79 6.32
C ALA A 323 1.77 -22.95 4.83
N ALA A 324 2.80 -23.10 4.00
CA ALA A 324 2.63 -23.27 2.58
C ALA A 324 3.48 -24.43 2.06
N THR A 325 2.95 -25.12 1.05
CA THR A 325 3.61 -26.27 0.36
C THR A 325 4.09 -25.85 -1.02
N THR A 326 4.48 -24.60 -1.18
CA THR A 326 4.88 -24.03 -2.47
C THR A 326 6.23 -23.30 -2.37
N ASN A 327 6.88 -23.14 -3.51
CA ASN A 327 8.10 -22.35 -3.67
C ASN A 327 7.93 -21.17 -4.64
N VAL A 328 6.68 -20.89 -5.05
CA VAL A 328 6.40 -19.74 -5.93
C VAL A 328 6.23 -18.47 -5.11
N TYR A 329 6.36 -17.32 -5.77
CA TYR A 329 6.04 -16.06 -5.15
C TYR A 329 4.57 -16.01 -4.77
N TYR A 330 4.29 -15.65 -3.52
CA TYR A 330 2.95 -15.23 -3.12
C TYR A 330 2.99 -14.04 -2.15
N ARG A 331 1.88 -13.34 -2.11
CA ARG A 331 1.56 -12.29 -1.16
C ARG A 331 0.27 -12.66 -0.45
N LEU A 332 0.32 -12.80 0.88
CA LEU A 332 -0.82 -13.07 1.76
C LEU A 332 -1.16 -11.80 2.52
N GLU A 333 -2.36 -11.27 2.32
CA GLU A 333 -2.85 -10.05 2.96
C GLU A 333 -3.93 -10.39 3.97
N VAL A 334 -3.78 -9.89 5.20
CA VAL A 334 -4.70 -10.09 6.32
C VAL A 334 -5.20 -8.72 6.78
N LEU A 335 -6.46 -8.40 6.53
CA LEU A 335 -7.12 -7.17 6.96
C LEU A 335 -8.05 -7.44 8.13
N ASP A 336 -7.83 -6.78 9.25
CA ASP A 336 -8.82 -6.64 10.31
C ASP A 336 -9.85 -5.58 9.91
N VAL A 337 -11.02 -5.99 9.48
CA VAL A 337 -12.04 -5.05 9.00
C VAL A 337 -12.64 -4.20 10.11
N LYS A 338 -12.48 -4.56 11.38
CA LYS A 338 -13.00 -3.77 12.50
C LYS A 338 -12.14 -2.56 12.83
N THR A 339 -10.85 -2.65 12.56
CA THR A 339 -9.89 -1.57 12.88
C THR A 339 -9.23 -0.98 11.65
N GLY A 340 -9.37 -1.64 10.48
CA GLY A 340 -8.66 -1.26 9.27
C GLY A 340 -7.17 -1.62 9.29
N THR A 341 -6.69 -2.32 10.32
CA THR A 341 -5.29 -2.72 10.41
C THR A 341 -5.01 -3.92 9.52
N GLN A 342 -3.86 -3.90 8.84
CA GLN A 342 -3.47 -5.00 7.96
C GLN A 342 -2.07 -5.53 8.28
N LYS A 343 -1.88 -6.80 7.89
CA LYS A 343 -0.56 -7.45 7.76
C LYS A 343 -0.42 -8.07 6.39
N ILE A 344 0.80 -8.00 5.86
CA ILE A 344 1.14 -8.59 4.57
C ILE A 344 2.34 -9.50 4.77
N TYR A 345 2.24 -10.73 4.28
CA TYR A 345 3.32 -11.71 4.30
C TYR A 345 3.69 -12.09 2.87
N PHE A 346 4.98 -12.32 2.64
CA PHE A 346 5.51 -12.65 1.32
C PHE A 346 6.27 -13.97 1.36
N ASN A 347 6.15 -14.75 0.31
CA ASN A 347 7.11 -15.76 -0.06
C ASN A 347 7.82 -15.33 -1.34
N TYR A 348 9.11 -15.58 -1.41
CA TYR A 348 9.93 -15.29 -2.59
C TYR A 348 10.27 -16.58 -3.33
N PRO A 349 10.43 -16.53 -4.67
CA PRO A 349 10.71 -17.73 -5.46
C PRO A 349 12.01 -18.42 -5.02
N GLY A 350 12.04 -19.74 -5.11
CA GLY A 350 13.23 -20.55 -4.91
C GLY A 350 13.11 -21.54 -3.75
N PRO A 351 13.44 -21.18 -2.51
CA PRO A 351 13.30 -22.09 -1.39
C PRO A 351 11.82 -22.35 -1.05
N PRO A 352 11.51 -23.49 -0.39
CA PRO A 352 10.18 -23.72 0.16
C PRO A 352 9.76 -22.58 1.10
N ALA A 353 8.49 -22.19 1.03
CA ALA A 353 7.96 -21.10 1.84
C ALA A 353 8.12 -21.38 3.34
N PRO A 354 8.77 -20.49 4.11
CA PRO A 354 8.86 -20.65 5.56
C PRO A 354 7.48 -20.49 6.20
N ALA A 355 7.23 -21.23 7.27
CA ALA A 355 6.03 -21.03 8.06
C ALA A 355 6.02 -19.64 8.70
N VAL A 356 4.87 -18.98 8.69
CA VAL A 356 4.62 -17.75 9.44
C VAL A 356 4.06 -18.11 10.80
N THR A 357 4.67 -17.61 11.88
CA THR A 357 4.23 -17.78 13.28
C THR A 357 4.22 -16.41 13.97
N ASP A 358 3.43 -15.47 13.43
CA ASP A 358 3.40 -14.09 13.93
C ASP A 358 2.43 -13.97 15.11
N THR A 359 2.96 -14.05 16.32
CA THR A 359 2.21 -13.85 17.57
C THR A 359 2.06 -12.38 17.96
N SER A 360 2.63 -11.47 17.17
CA SER A 360 2.51 -10.02 17.33
C SER A 360 1.74 -9.34 16.21
N ALA A 361 1.09 -10.12 15.37
CA ALA A 361 0.53 -9.67 14.10
C ALA A 361 -0.37 -8.44 14.21
N LEU A 362 -1.40 -8.47 15.05
CA LEU A 362 -2.42 -7.43 15.11
C LEU A 362 -2.71 -7.00 16.56
N ALA A 363 -2.39 -5.74 16.88
CA ALA A 363 -2.64 -5.11 18.19
C ALA A 363 -4.06 -4.54 18.28
N VAL A 364 -5.06 -5.38 18.07
CA VAL A 364 -6.45 -4.99 17.84
C VAL A 364 -7.43 -5.70 18.76
N CYS A 365 -6.97 -6.11 19.93
CA CYS A 365 -7.83 -6.71 20.94
C CYS A 365 -8.86 -5.71 21.48
N PRO A 366 -10.07 -6.18 21.89
CA PRO A 366 -11.10 -5.35 22.46
C PRO A 366 -10.67 -4.63 23.72
#